data_a4a0190f90218a7606223328a5663085
#
_entry.id   a4a0190f90218a7606223328a5663085
#
_cell.length_a   1.000
_cell.length_b   1.000
_cell.length_c   1.000
_cell.angle_alpha   90.00
_cell.angle_beta   90.00
_cell.angle_gamma   90.00
#
_symmetry.space_group_name_H-M   'P 1'
#
loop_
_entity.id
_entity.type
_entity.pdbx_description
1 polymer ?
#
loop_
_entity_poly.entity_id
_entity_poly.type
_entity_poly.pdbx_seq_one_letter_code
_entity_poly.pdbx_strand_id
1 'polypeptide(L)'
;MSDQLVSASYYLMVAILLFNMTQRKYREQGEKKRFATLFLAGAFFIFSIGLMLIRQFSLPLYSLIPLALAVAAYLGMMRDRIFIFSLHCPECKKRLPLKDVLYIDSPDCTCTPRSVDDIDWSTWEPTEQAVLCFIVSGDQVLLIHKKTGLGKGKINLPGGRIEAGETPRDAAVRETREETGLTPLDPEERVELSFVFTSGYSLHGRAFFASSYEGEMTETDEADPFWCDLDKIPYEQMWEDDPLWIPRALKGEKLSGVFIFDEDTMLSHRLKKRYT
;
A
#
# COMPACT_ATOMS: atom_id res chain seq x y z
N MET A 1 -40.90 5.30 -34.68
CA MET A 1 -39.72 5.05 -33.84
C MET A 1 -39.36 3.59 -34.02
N SER A 2 -38.15 3.31 -34.50
CA SER A 2 -37.80 1.94 -34.96
C SER A 2 -37.65 0.98 -33.78
N ASP A 3 -38.07 -0.28 -33.95
CA ASP A 3 -37.86 -1.38 -33.00
C ASP A 3 -36.37 -1.53 -32.62
N GLN A 4 -35.48 -1.06 -33.48
CA GLN A 4 -34.04 -1.02 -33.29
C GLN A 4 -33.59 -0.16 -32.09
N LEU A 5 -34.27 0.99 -31.80
CA LEU A 5 -33.93 1.84 -30.68
C LEU A 5 -34.26 1.21 -29.32
N VAL A 6 -35.41 0.55 -29.23
CA VAL A 6 -35.83 -0.17 -28.01
C VAL A 6 -34.93 -1.37 -27.77
N SER A 7 -34.62 -2.12 -28.80
CA SER A 7 -33.69 -3.27 -28.72
C SER A 7 -32.28 -2.84 -28.36
N ALA A 8 -31.77 -1.73 -28.94
CA ALA A 8 -30.44 -1.22 -28.64
C ALA A 8 -30.31 -0.79 -27.17
N SER A 9 -31.33 -0.09 -26.61
CA SER A 9 -31.31 0.31 -25.19
C SER A 9 -31.32 -0.90 -24.25
N TYR A 10 -32.05 -1.95 -24.58
CA TYR A 10 -32.09 -3.19 -23.83
C TYR A 10 -30.72 -3.90 -23.86
N TYR A 11 -30.12 -4.07 -25.04
CA TYR A 11 -28.79 -4.70 -25.14
C TYR A 11 -27.71 -3.91 -24.43
N LEU A 12 -27.77 -2.58 -24.46
CA LEU A 12 -26.82 -1.73 -23.72
C LEU A 12 -26.98 -1.91 -22.21
N MET A 13 -28.21 -1.98 -21.71
CA MET A 13 -28.48 -2.26 -20.30
C MET A 13 -27.92 -3.63 -19.87
N VAL A 14 -28.16 -4.68 -20.69
CA VAL A 14 -27.61 -6.02 -20.43
C VAL A 14 -26.08 -6.00 -20.44
N ALA A 15 -25.46 -5.30 -21.38
CA ALA A 15 -24.01 -5.16 -21.44
C ALA A 15 -23.44 -4.47 -20.18
N ILE A 16 -24.09 -3.41 -19.67
CA ILE A 16 -23.72 -2.72 -18.43
C ILE A 16 -23.84 -3.67 -17.23
N LEU A 17 -24.92 -4.47 -17.16
CA LEU A 17 -25.10 -5.43 -16.06
C LEU A 17 -24.08 -6.56 -16.11
N LEU A 18 -23.76 -7.08 -17.30
CA LEU A 18 -22.70 -8.08 -17.48
C LEU A 18 -21.34 -7.51 -17.09
N PHE A 19 -21.03 -6.28 -17.50
CA PHE A 19 -19.81 -5.60 -17.09
C PHE A 19 -19.74 -5.46 -15.56
N ASN A 20 -20.85 -5.09 -14.92
CA ASN A 20 -20.94 -5.03 -13.45
C ASN A 20 -20.61 -6.39 -12.79
N MET A 21 -21.03 -7.50 -13.40
CA MET A 21 -20.74 -8.83 -12.87
C MET A 21 -19.27 -9.22 -12.98
N THR A 22 -18.52 -8.66 -13.92
CA THR A 22 -17.09 -8.93 -14.08
C THR A 22 -16.22 -8.21 -13.05
N GLN A 23 -16.77 -7.17 -12.39
CA GLN A 23 -16.09 -6.35 -11.38
C GLN A 23 -16.02 -7.02 -9.98
N ARG A 24 -15.99 -8.37 -9.92
CA ARG A 24 -16.06 -9.12 -8.65
C ARG A 24 -14.72 -9.26 -7.90
N LYS A 25 -13.62 -8.88 -8.51
CA LYS A 25 -12.29 -9.35 -8.12
C LYS A 25 -11.60 -8.53 -7.00
N TYR A 26 -12.02 -7.29 -6.72
CA TYR A 26 -11.33 -6.40 -5.77
C TYR A 26 -12.29 -5.71 -4.79
N ARG A 27 -12.01 -5.79 -3.48
CA ARG A 27 -13.00 -5.66 -2.41
C ARG A 27 -13.59 -4.26 -2.19
N GLU A 28 -12.81 -3.20 -2.10
CA GLU A 28 -13.36 -1.89 -1.69
C GLU A 28 -13.75 -0.95 -2.85
N GLN A 29 -12.90 -0.81 -3.83
CA GLN A 29 -13.21 0.04 -5.00
C GLN A 29 -14.14 -0.65 -5.99
N GLY A 30 -14.08 -1.98 -6.09
CA GLY A 30 -15.00 -2.78 -6.87
C GLY A 30 -16.45 -2.60 -6.43
N GLU A 31 -16.73 -2.46 -5.14
CA GLU A 31 -18.08 -2.17 -4.64
C GLU A 31 -18.59 -0.79 -5.09
N LYS A 32 -17.80 0.25 -4.99
CA LYS A 32 -18.17 1.60 -5.44
C LYS A 32 -18.45 1.64 -6.95
N LYS A 33 -17.60 1.00 -7.76
CA LYS A 33 -17.80 0.88 -9.22
C LYS A 33 -19.06 0.09 -9.55
N ARG A 34 -19.34 -1.00 -8.85
CA ARG A 34 -20.55 -1.81 -9.01
C ARG A 34 -21.81 -1.01 -8.71
N PHE A 35 -21.81 -0.21 -7.63
CA PHE A 35 -22.93 0.69 -7.34
C PHE A 35 -23.09 1.76 -8.43
N ALA A 36 -22.02 2.36 -8.92
CA ALA A 36 -22.07 3.34 -10.00
C ALA A 36 -22.67 2.76 -11.28
N THR A 37 -22.26 1.54 -11.67
CA THR A 37 -22.82 0.86 -12.86
C THR A 37 -24.28 0.47 -12.66
N LEU A 38 -24.72 0.09 -11.46
CA LEU A 38 -26.13 -0.16 -11.15
C LEU A 38 -26.97 1.10 -11.26
N PHE A 39 -26.52 2.25 -10.78
CA PHE A 39 -27.23 3.53 -10.94
C PHE A 39 -27.31 3.95 -12.41
N LEU A 40 -26.26 3.72 -13.20
CA LEU A 40 -26.29 3.97 -14.63
C LEU A 40 -27.27 3.03 -15.35
N ALA A 41 -27.31 1.74 -14.99
CA ALA A 41 -28.30 0.80 -15.49
C ALA A 41 -29.73 1.24 -15.15
N GLY A 42 -29.95 1.84 -13.97
CA GLY A 42 -31.23 2.45 -13.59
C GLY A 42 -31.68 3.56 -14.54
N ALA A 43 -30.77 4.43 -14.97
CA ALA A 43 -31.08 5.48 -15.95
C ALA A 43 -31.53 4.88 -17.31
N PHE A 44 -30.83 3.85 -17.78
CA PHE A 44 -31.22 3.14 -19.00
C PHE A 44 -32.54 2.39 -18.85
N PHE A 45 -32.84 1.85 -17.69
CA PHE A 45 -34.10 1.19 -17.39
C PHE A 45 -35.27 2.18 -17.46
N ILE A 46 -35.16 3.36 -16.83
CA ILE A 46 -36.15 4.44 -16.89
C ILE A 46 -36.38 4.85 -18.35
N PHE A 47 -35.29 5.04 -19.10
CA PHE A 47 -35.36 5.40 -20.52
C PHE A 47 -36.06 4.33 -21.36
N SER A 48 -35.71 3.05 -21.16
CA SER A 48 -36.31 1.93 -21.91
C SER A 48 -37.80 1.76 -21.63
N ILE A 49 -38.22 1.85 -20.36
CA ILE A 49 -39.65 1.79 -20.00
C ILE A 49 -40.39 2.99 -20.61
N GLY A 50 -39.84 4.18 -20.51
CA GLY A 50 -40.44 5.38 -21.10
C GLY A 50 -40.66 5.23 -22.61
N LEU A 51 -39.67 4.73 -23.34
CA LEU A 51 -39.80 4.44 -24.78
C LEU A 51 -40.88 3.40 -25.05
N MET A 52 -40.95 2.33 -24.26
CA MET A 52 -41.99 1.30 -24.38
C MET A 52 -43.39 1.87 -24.19
N LEU A 53 -43.59 2.71 -23.16
CA LEU A 53 -44.87 3.36 -22.88
C LEU A 53 -45.28 4.33 -23.99
N ILE A 54 -44.36 5.19 -24.48
CA ILE A 54 -44.58 6.09 -25.60
C ILE A 54 -45.06 5.30 -26.82
N ARG A 55 -44.47 4.16 -27.11
CA ARG A 55 -44.86 3.28 -28.20
C ARG A 55 -46.23 2.63 -27.99
N GLN A 56 -46.45 2.04 -26.79
CA GLN A 56 -47.68 1.30 -26.50
C GLN A 56 -48.92 2.20 -26.56
N PHE A 57 -48.80 3.43 -26.11
CA PHE A 57 -49.91 4.42 -26.13
C PHE A 57 -49.88 5.30 -27.37
N SER A 58 -49.06 5.02 -28.38
CA SER A 58 -48.93 5.78 -29.62
C SER A 58 -48.78 7.28 -29.39
N LEU A 59 -48.02 7.66 -28.35
CA LEU A 59 -47.84 9.04 -27.97
C LEU A 59 -46.98 9.81 -28.99
N PRO A 60 -47.22 11.11 -29.17
CA PRO A 60 -46.52 11.92 -30.14
C PRO A 60 -45.01 12.09 -29.73
N LEU A 61 -44.20 12.40 -30.74
CA LEU A 61 -42.73 12.48 -30.56
C LEU A 61 -42.26 13.45 -29.49
N TYR A 62 -43.01 14.51 -29.21
CA TYR A 62 -42.69 15.47 -28.14
C TYR A 62 -42.76 14.86 -26.74
N SER A 63 -43.34 13.68 -26.54
CA SER A 63 -43.33 12.92 -25.30
C SER A 63 -41.92 12.44 -24.91
N LEU A 64 -40.95 12.49 -25.82
CA LEU A 64 -39.54 12.23 -25.55
C LEU A 64 -38.91 13.33 -24.65
N ILE A 65 -39.44 14.57 -24.68
CA ILE A 65 -38.90 15.68 -23.89
C ILE A 65 -39.05 15.42 -22.39
N PRO A 66 -40.24 15.12 -21.83
CA PRO A 66 -40.36 14.82 -20.41
C PRO A 66 -39.59 13.54 -20.02
N LEU A 67 -39.44 12.55 -20.91
CA LEU A 67 -38.62 11.39 -20.65
C LEU A 67 -37.13 11.76 -20.53
N ALA A 68 -36.62 12.59 -21.44
CA ALA A 68 -35.24 13.07 -21.39
C ALA A 68 -34.96 13.87 -20.12
N LEU A 69 -35.95 14.75 -19.72
CA LEU A 69 -35.85 15.51 -18.49
C LEU A 69 -35.84 14.61 -17.24
N ALA A 70 -36.67 13.54 -17.22
CA ALA A 70 -36.70 12.60 -16.11
C ALA A 70 -35.38 11.84 -15.97
N VAL A 71 -34.79 11.42 -17.10
CA VAL A 71 -33.47 10.76 -17.10
C VAL A 71 -32.37 11.73 -16.67
N ALA A 72 -32.39 12.98 -17.16
CA ALA A 72 -31.45 14.01 -16.78
C ALA A 72 -31.54 14.35 -15.28
N ALA A 73 -32.76 14.47 -14.74
CA ALA A 73 -33.01 14.69 -13.32
C ALA A 73 -32.48 13.52 -12.48
N TYR A 74 -32.72 12.28 -12.90
CA TYR A 74 -32.19 11.08 -12.23
C TYR A 74 -30.65 11.09 -12.23
N LEU A 75 -30.02 11.34 -13.38
CA LEU A 75 -28.56 11.43 -13.47
C LEU A 75 -28.00 12.56 -12.62
N GLY A 76 -28.68 13.69 -12.57
CA GLY A 76 -28.33 14.84 -11.71
C GLY A 76 -28.40 14.51 -10.21
N MET A 77 -29.51 13.87 -9.77
CA MET A 77 -29.67 13.42 -8.38
C MET A 77 -28.66 12.36 -7.97
N MET A 78 -28.28 11.47 -8.91
CA MET A 78 -27.34 10.38 -8.65
C MET A 78 -25.90 10.74 -9.06
N ARG A 79 -25.63 12.00 -9.39
CA ARG A 79 -24.34 12.48 -9.90
C ARG A 79 -23.17 11.99 -9.06
N ASP A 80 -23.23 12.18 -7.74
CA ASP A 80 -22.13 11.83 -6.83
C ASP A 80 -21.97 10.31 -6.62
N ARG A 81 -22.98 9.53 -7.02
CA ARG A 81 -22.95 8.06 -6.97
C ARG A 81 -22.58 7.41 -8.30
N ILE A 82 -22.87 8.07 -9.44
CA ILE A 82 -22.57 7.59 -10.79
C ILE A 82 -21.18 8.03 -11.23
N PHE A 83 -20.82 9.30 -10.97
CA PHE A 83 -19.52 9.88 -11.34
C PHE A 83 -18.48 9.75 -10.20
N ILE A 84 -18.43 8.58 -9.56
CA ILE A 84 -17.37 8.21 -8.60
C ILE A 84 -16.01 8.11 -9.30
N PHE A 85 -15.99 7.99 -10.62
CA PHE A 85 -14.78 7.95 -11.42
C PHE A 85 -14.11 9.32 -11.44
N SER A 86 -13.30 9.59 -10.44
CA SER A 86 -12.39 10.71 -10.54
C SER A 86 -11.41 10.41 -11.66
N LEU A 87 -11.44 11.21 -12.73
CA LEU A 87 -10.42 11.16 -13.79
C LEU A 87 -9.08 11.70 -13.30
N HIS A 88 -9.03 12.11 -12.04
CA HIS A 88 -7.85 12.63 -11.39
C HIS A 88 -7.64 11.90 -10.07
N CYS A 89 -6.39 11.60 -9.79
CA CYS A 89 -6.01 11.07 -8.50
C CYS A 89 -6.41 12.02 -7.36
N PRO A 90 -7.06 11.56 -6.29
CA PRO A 90 -7.39 12.40 -5.14
C PRO A 90 -6.15 12.97 -4.44
N GLU A 91 -5.03 12.27 -4.47
CA GLU A 91 -3.78 12.64 -3.80
C GLU A 91 -2.92 13.57 -4.66
N CYS A 92 -2.45 13.12 -5.82
CA CYS A 92 -1.54 13.89 -6.67
C CYS A 92 -2.25 14.74 -7.72
N LYS A 93 -3.60 14.65 -7.86
CA LYS A 93 -4.44 15.35 -8.83
C LYS A 93 -4.04 15.15 -10.31
N LYS A 94 -3.12 14.25 -10.61
CA LYS A 94 -2.80 13.87 -11.99
C LYS A 94 -3.98 13.18 -12.65
N ARG A 95 -4.15 13.41 -13.96
CA ARG A 95 -5.20 12.77 -14.75
C ARG A 95 -4.87 11.28 -14.93
N LEU A 96 -5.81 10.43 -14.54
CA LEU A 96 -5.70 8.98 -14.69
C LEU A 96 -6.01 8.58 -16.15
N PRO A 97 -5.30 7.61 -16.74
CA PRO A 97 -5.64 7.04 -18.03
C PRO A 97 -7.04 6.40 -17.99
N LEU A 98 -7.84 6.63 -19.02
CA LEU A 98 -9.23 6.14 -19.06
C LEU A 98 -9.34 4.61 -18.94
N LYS A 99 -8.35 3.89 -19.49
CA LYS A 99 -8.26 2.42 -19.36
C LYS A 99 -8.09 1.97 -17.92
N ASP A 100 -7.29 2.70 -17.11
CA ASP A 100 -7.03 2.35 -15.71
C ASP A 100 -8.25 2.64 -14.84
N VAL A 101 -9.01 3.70 -15.18
CA VAL A 101 -10.29 4.02 -14.51
C VAL A 101 -11.37 2.99 -14.84
N LEU A 102 -11.41 2.45 -16.07
CA LEU A 102 -12.49 1.57 -16.54
C LEU A 102 -12.20 0.08 -16.33
N TYR A 103 -10.96 -0.36 -16.55
CA TYR A 103 -10.62 -1.78 -16.64
C TYR A 103 -9.77 -2.32 -15.50
N ILE A 104 -9.04 -1.44 -14.80
CA ILE A 104 -8.15 -1.86 -13.72
C ILE A 104 -8.80 -1.44 -12.41
N ASP A 105 -9.24 -2.43 -11.62
CA ASP A 105 -9.61 -2.24 -10.21
C ASP A 105 -8.36 -2.08 -9.33
N SER A 106 -7.27 -1.61 -9.93
CA SER A 106 -6.06 -1.29 -9.21
C SER A 106 -6.31 -0.01 -8.43
N PRO A 107 -6.10 0.01 -7.11
CA PRO A 107 -5.94 1.24 -6.36
C PRO A 107 -4.68 1.99 -6.80
N ASP A 108 -3.93 1.41 -7.74
CA ASP A 108 -2.67 1.93 -8.26
C ASP A 108 -2.92 3.22 -9.03
N CYS A 109 -3.12 4.25 -8.28
CA CYS A 109 -2.81 5.57 -8.77
C CYS A 109 -1.35 5.54 -9.22
N THR A 110 -1.10 6.10 -10.41
CA THR A 110 0.28 6.36 -10.87
C THR A 110 1.05 7.32 -9.93
N CYS A 111 0.45 7.71 -8.81
CA CYS A 111 1.06 8.52 -7.75
C CYS A 111 1.57 7.70 -6.57
N THR A 112 1.20 6.43 -6.42
CA THR A 112 1.92 5.55 -5.50
C THR A 112 3.29 5.29 -6.10
N PRO A 113 4.36 5.66 -5.41
CA PRO A 113 5.70 5.45 -5.93
C PRO A 113 5.94 3.96 -6.10
N ARG A 114 6.42 3.57 -7.28
CA ARG A 114 6.85 2.19 -7.60
C ARG A 114 8.34 2.10 -7.86
N SER A 115 8.95 3.25 -8.07
CA SER A 115 10.40 3.39 -8.22
C SER A 115 10.92 4.40 -7.21
N VAL A 116 12.13 4.17 -6.73
CA VAL A 116 12.85 5.15 -5.89
C VAL A 116 13.10 6.47 -6.61
N ASP A 117 12.98 6.49 -7.94
CA ASP A 117 13.10 7.71 -8.77
C ASP A 117 11.80 8.53 -8.82
N ASP A 118 10.67 7.96 -8.35
CA ASP A 118 9.38 8.66 -8.27
C ASP A 118 9.30 9.63 -7.09
N ILE A 119 10.25 9.56 -6.15
CA ILE A 119 10.26 10.33 -4.89
C ILE A 119 11.39 11.35 -4.91
N ASP A 120 11.06 12.59 -4.56
CA ASP A 120 12.05 13.60 -4.21
C ASP A 120 12.53 13.39 -2.76
N TRP A 121 13.61 12.64 -2.62
CA TRP A 121 14.20 12.29 -1.31
C TRP A 121 14.79 13.50 -0.57
N SER A 122 14.94 14.66 -1.20
CA SER A 122 15.42 15.87 -0.54
C SER A 122 14.36 16.56 0.31
N THR A 123 13.08 16.32 -0.02
CA THR A 123 11.90 16.88 0.68
C THR A 123 11.05 15.81 1.34
N TRP A 124 11.46 14.54 1.22
CA TRP A 124 10.71 13.42 1.78
C TRP A 124 10.80 13.38 3.31
N GLU A 125 9.66 13.25 3.95
CA GLU A 125 9.52 13.07 5.39
C GLU A 125 8.84 11.73 5.70
N PRO A 126 9.38 10.90 6.61
CA PRO A 126 8.78 9.65 7.00
C PRO A 126 7.56 9.86 7.89
N THR A 127 6.58 8.95 7.82
CA THR A 127 5.47 8.92 8.80
C THR A 127 5.93 8.44 10.16
N GLU A 128 6.97 7.60 10.19
CA GLU A 128 7.54 7.07 11.43
C GLU A 128 9.07 6.98 11.35
N GLN A 129 9.71 7.03 12.52
CA GLN A 129 11.14 6.75 12.67
C GLN A 129 11.32 5.53 13.57
N ALA A 130 12.26 4.66 13.18
CA ALA A 130 12.53 3.42 13.89
C ALA A 130 14.01 3.10 13.96
N VAL A 131 14.35 2.13 14.78
CA VAL A 131 15.69 1.62 14.96
C VAL A 131 15.73 0.11 14.83
N LEU A 132 16.87 -0.41 14.43
CA LEU A 132 17.26 -1.81 14.50
C LEU A 132 18.59 -1.90 15.24
N CYS A 133 18.81 -3.00 15.97
CA CYS A 133 20.05 -3.19 16.69
C CYS A 133 20.65 -4.58 16.43
N PHE A 134 21.85 -4.60 15.89
CA PHE A 134 22.67 -5.79 15.81
C PHE A 134 23.47 -5.97 17.10
N ILE A 135 23.29 -7.08 17.80
CA ILE A 135 24.28 -7.56 18.76
C ILE A 135 25.06 -8.68 18.09
N VAL A 136 26.35 -8.49 17.89
CA VAL A 136 27.23 -9.49 17.28
C VAL A 136 28.20 -9.99 18.34
N SER A 137 28.14 -11.28 18.66
CA SER A 137 28.98 -11.95 19.65
C SER A 137 29.73 -13.10 19.01
N GLY A 138 31.04 -12.96 18.79
CA GLY A 138 31.83 -13.92 18.04
C GLY A 138 31.32 -14.08 16.60
N ASP A 139 30.96 -15.31 16.24
CA ASP A 139 30.44 -15.66 14.92
C ASP A 139 28.90 -15.67 14.84
N GLN A 140 28.23 -15.09 15.84
CA GLN A 140 26.76 -15.11 15.92
C GLN A 140 26.20 -13.69 16.00
N VAL A 141 24.97 -13.53 15.49
CA VAL A 141 24.14 -12.33 15.58
C VAL A 141 22.83 -12.67 16.28
N LEU A 142 22.34 -11.71 17.09
CA LEU A 142 21.02 -11.81 17.71
C LEU A 142 19.94 -11.51 16.69
N LEU A 143 19.01 -12.44 16.51
CA LEU A 143 17.79 -12.29 15.70
C LEU A 143 16.57 -12.58 16.56
N ILE A 144 15.40 -12.18 16.06
CA ILE A 144 14.11 -12.42 16.70
C ILE A 144 13.11 -13.01 15.72
N HIS A 145 12.26 -13.92 16.20
CA HIS A 145 10.99 -14.21 15.55
C HIS A 145 9.97 -13.16 16.01
N LYS A 146 9.56 -12.26 15.10
CA LYS A 146 8.66 -11.15 15.44
C LYS A 146 7.22 -11.62 15.56
N LYS A 147 6.61 -11.41 16.73
CA LYS A 147 5.25 -11.88 17.05
C LYS A 147 4.18 -10.83 16.78
N THR A 148 4.54 -9.55 16.75
CA THR A 148 3.60 -8.42 16.64
C THR A 148 4.12 -7.34 15.67
N GLY A 149 3.24 -6.41 15.25
CA GLY A 149 3.61 -5.22 14.48
C GLY A 149 4.07 -5.48 13.05
N LEU A 150 4.86 -4.54 12.51
CA LEU A 150 5.42 -4.63 11.15
C LEU A 150 6.41 -5.78 11.07
N GLY A 151 6.24 -6.65 10.08
CA GLY A 151 7.06 -7.85 9.94
C GLY A 151 6.64 -9.02 10.85
N LYS A 152 5.44 -8.99 11.44
CA LYS A 152 4.91 -10.14 12.20
C LYS A 152 5.03 -11.44 11.41
N GLY A 153 5.60 -12.46 12.03
CA GLY A 153 5.84 -13.78 11.45
C GLY A 153 7.14 -13.92 10.66
N LYS A 154 7.90 -12.83 10.50
CA LYS A 154 9.24 -12.83 9.91
C LYS A 154 10.32 -12.96 10.99
N ILE A 155 11.49 -13.39 10.57
CA ILE A 155 12.72 -13.19 11.33
C ILE A 155 13.21 -11.76 11.08
N ASN A 156 13.65 -11.10 12.13
CA ASN A 156 14.11 -9.72 12.08
C ASN A 156 15.25 -9.49 13.08
N LEU A 157 15.79 -8.28 13.06
CA LEU A 157 16.63 -7.74 14.13
C LEU A 157 15.74 -7.15 15.22
N PRO A 158 16.17 -7.15 16.48
CA PRO A 158 15.50 -6.39 17.52
C PRO A 158 15.40 -4.92 17.14
N GLY A 159 14.26 -4.30 17.44
CA GLY A 159 14.05 -2.89 17.14
C GLY A 159 12.59 -2.49 17.04
N GLY A 160 12.37 -1.18 17.06
CA GLY A 160 11.05 -0.60 17.04
C GLY A 160 11.06 0.91 16.82
N ARG A 161 10.00 1.59 17.26
CA ARG A 161 9.80 3.02 17.02
C ARG A 161 10.61 3.86 17.97
N ILE A 162 11.06 5.02 17.49
CA ILE A 162 11.67 6.05 18.36
C ILE A 162 10.52 6.81 19.03
N GLU A 163 10.55 6.91 20.35
CA GLU A 163 9.58 7.67 21.13
C GLU A 163 9.87 9.17 21.14
N ALA A 164 8.86 9.97 21.52
CA ALA A 164 9.01 11.42 21.58
C ALA A 164 10.06 11.85 22.62
N GLY A 165 11.07 12.56 22.16
CA GLY A 165 12.18 13.06 23.01
C GLY A 165 13.30 12.05 23.24
N GLU A 166 13.22 10.86 22.64
CA GLU A 166 14.24 9.83 22.72
C GLU A 166 15.28 10.01 21.59
N THR A 167 16.54 9.73 21.90
CA THR A 167 17.54 9.64 20.82
C THR A 167 17.45 8.30 20.10
N PRO A 168 17.82 8.22 18.81
CA PRO A 168 17.82 6.93 18.10
C PRO A 168 18.67 5.85 18.77
N ARG A 169 19.77 6.24 19.42
CA ARG A 169 20.63 5.31 20.15
C ARG A 169 19.94 4.76 21.40
N ASP A 170 19.27 5.62 22.16
CA ASP A 170 18.54 5.20 23.37
C ASP A 170 17.36 4.28 22.99
N ALA A 171 16.65 4.62 21.91
CA ALA A 171 15.60 3.76 21.34
C ALA A 171 16.13 2.37 20.97
N ALA A 172 17.28 2.28 20.30
CA ALA A 172 17.90 1.01 19.95
C ALA A 172 18.25 0.16 21.18
N VAL A 173 18.71 0.79 22.25
CA VAL A 173 19.01 0.11 23.53
C VAL A 173 17.72 -0.34 24.21
N ARG A 174 16.71 0.53 24.31
CA ARG A 174 15.42 0.23 24.95
C ARG A 174 14.69 -0.91 24.24
N GLU A 175 14.48 -0.79 22.94
CA GLU A 175 13.75 -1.79 22.12
C GLU A 175 14.43 -3.15 22.18
N THR A 176 15.77 -3.20 22.06
CA THR A 176 16.50 -4.46 22.15
C THR A 176 16.30 -5.11 23.51
N ARG A 177 16.36 -4.32 24.59
CA ARG A 177 16.12 -4.85 25.94
C ARG A 177 14.68 -5.32 26.14
N GLU A 178 13.70 -4.59 25.63
CA GLU A 178 12.27 -4.93 25.74
C GLU A 178 11.92 -6.20 24.97
N GLU A 179 12.47 -6.38 23.77
CA GLU A 179 12.19 -7.54 22.91
C GLU A 179 13.02 -8.78 23.27
N THR A 180 14.19 -8.63 23.89
CA THR A 180 15.14 -9.74 24.05
C THR A 180 15.70 -9.96 25.46
N GLY A 181 15.49 -9.03 26.38
CA GLY A 181 16.14 -9.02 27.71
C GLY A 181 17.61 -8.58 27.69
N LEU A 182 18.21 -8.40 26.51
CA LEU A 182 19.62 -8.01 26.37
C LEU A 182 19.76 -6.50 26.17
N THR A 183 20.70 -5.90 26.87
CA THR A 183 21.05 -4.48 26.77
C THR A 183 22.34 -4.32 25.98
N PRO A 184 22.30 -3.81 24.72
CA PRO A 184 23.50 -3.58 23.95
C PRO A 184 24.35 -2.45 24.57
N LEU A 185 25.66 -2.65 24.63
CA LEU A 185 26.60 -1.67 25.14
C LEU A 185 27.25 -0.89 23.99
N ASP A 186 27.29 0.42 24.12
CA ASP A 186 27.90 1.34 23.16
C ASP A 186 27.55 1.10 21.68
N PRO A 187 26.26 0.96 21.30
CA PRO A 187 25.88 0.71 19.92
C PRO A 187 26.26 1.88 19.00
N GLU A 188 26.90 1.55 17.85
CA GLU A 188 27.32 2.49 16.82
C GLU A 188 26.36 2.47 15.63
N GLU A 189 25.86 3.64 15.20
CA GLU A 189 25.06 3.74 13.97
C GLU A 189 25.90 3.49 12.73
N ARG A 190 25.47 2.57 11.86
CA ARG A 190 26.14 2.26 10.60
C ARG A 190 25.25 2.39 9.37
N VAL A 191 23.93 2.21 9.51
CA VAL A 191 23.03 2.15 8.35
C VAL A 191 21.83 3.07 8.57
N GLU A 192 21.44 3.77 7.51
CA GLU A 192 20.19 4.52 7.39
C GLU A 192 19.38 3.97 6.24
N LEU A 193 18.12 3.62 6.50
CA LEU A 193 17.21 3.03 5.51
C LEU A 193 15.90 3.81 5.50
N SER A 194 15.41 4.14 4.31
CA SER A 194 14.12 4.78 4.12
C SER A 194 13.21 3.85 3.33
N PHE A 195 12.05 3.58 3.86
CA PHE A 195 11.06 2.69 3.29
C PHE A 195 9.79 3.45 2.96
N VAL A 196 9.25 3.25 1.78
CA VAL A 196 7.95 3.76 1.36
C VAL A 196 7.11 2.60 0.87
N PHE A 197 5.93 2.44 1.45
CA PHE A 197 4.98 1.41 1.07
C PHE A 197 3.90 2.00 0.17
N THR A 198 3.43 1.21 -0.79
CA THR A 198 2.35 1.63 -1.71
C THR A 198 1.05 1.96 -0.97
N SER A 199 0.89 1.49 0.26
CA SER A 199 -0.23 1.84 1.17
C SER A 199 -0.20 3.30 1.66
N GLY A 200 0.89 4.04 1.41
CA GLY A 200 1.12 5.40 1.92
C GLY A 200 1.87 5.45 3.27
N TYR A 201 2.12 4.30 3.89
CA TYR A 201 2.99 4.22 5.05
C TYR A 201 4.44 4.45 4.66
N SER A 202 5.23 5.11 5.50
CA SER A 202 6.65 5.32 5.28
C SER A 202 7.44 5.32 6.57
N LEU A 203 8.67 4.84 6.51
CA LEU A 203 9.53 4.60 7.68
C LEU A 203 10.95 5.05 7.39
N HIS A 204 11.57 5.76 8.33
CA HIS A 204 13.01 5.98 8.33
C HIS A 204 13.65 5.17 9.47
N GLY A 205 14.43 4.17 9.10
CA GLY A 205 15.10 3.25 10.02
C GLY A 205 16.60 3.56 10.16
N ARG A 206 17.12 3.40 11.37
CA ARG A 206 18.56 3.48 11.66
C ARG A 206 19.02 2.19 12.30
N ALA A 207 20.08 1.58 11.77
CA ALA A 207 20.62 0.34 12.30
C ALA A 207 21.91 0.59 13.09
N PHE A 208 21.90 0.13 14.32
CA PHE A 208 22.97 0.20 15.28
C PHE A 208 23.67 -1.14 15.45
N PHE A 209 24.93 -1.13 15.82
CA PHE A 209 25.77 -2.32 15.97
C PHE A 209 26.51 -2.27 17.31
N ALA A 210 26.33 -3.31 18.13
CA ALA A 210 27.03 -3.53 19.37
C ALA A 210 27.80 -4.85 19.32
N SER A 211 29.00 -4.89 19.90
CA SER A 211 29.82 -6.10 20.04
C SER A 211 29.81 -6.65 21.47
N SER A 212 29.12 -5.96 22.39
CA SER A 212 28.99 -6.37 23.78
C SER A 212 27.60 -6.04 24.29
N TYR A 213 27.15 -6.76 25.31
CA TYR A 213 25.82 -6.64 25.88
C TYR A 213 25.83 -7.11 27.34
N GLU A 214 24.79 -6.75 28.07
CA GLU A 214 24.47 -7.24 29.41
C GLU A 214 23.04 -7.81 29.45
N GLY A 215 22.74 -8.60 30.48
CA GLY A 215 21.42 -9.18 30.68
C GLY A 215 21.35 -10.66 30.27
N GLU A 216 20.16 -11.21 30.37
CA GLU A 216 19.85 -12.58 30.01
C GLU A 216 18.79 -12.60 28.90
N MET A 217 19.04 -13.40 27.87
CA MET A 217 18.11 -13.52 26.74
C MET A 217 16.80 -14.15 27.19
N THR A 218 15.71 -13.49 26.91
CA THR A 218 14.37 -13.87 27.38
C THR A 218 13.35 -13.71 26.26
N GLU A 219 12.49 -14.70 26.04
CA GLU A 219 11.33 -14.60 25.18
C GLU A 219 10.30 -13.63 25.78
N THR A 220 9.68 -12.82 24.93
CA THR A 220 8.66 -11.83 25.31
C THR A 220 7.36 -12.03 24.55
N ASP A 221 6.34 -11.25 24.86
CA ASP A 221 5.08 -11.25 24.10
C ASP A 221 5.24 -10.70 22.66
N GLU A 222 6.31 -9.92 22.41
CA GLU A 222 6.58 -9.27 21.13
C GLU A 222 7.56 -10.04 20.26
N ALA A 223 8.49 -10.78 20.87
CA ALA A 223 9.59 -11.44 20.17
C ALA A 223 10.05 -12.72 20.85
N ASP A 224 10.57 -13.65 20.04
CA ASP A 224 11.29 -14.84 20.48
C ASP A 224 12.74 -14.73 19.97
N PRO A 225 13.70 -14.31 20.84
CA PRO A 225 15.08 -14.07 20.45
C PRO A 225 15.90 -15.36 20.35
N PHE A 226 16.85 -15.39 19.42
CA PHE A 226 17.79 -16.49 19.26
C PHE A 226 19.12 -16.04 18.66
N TRP A 227 20.18 -16.78 18.97
CA TRP A 227 21.49 -16.57 18.35
C TRP A 227 21.56 -17.33 17.03
N CYS A 228 21.99 -16.65 15.96
CA CYS A 228 22.15 -17.21 14.62
C CYS A 228 23.60 -17.07 14.18
N ASP A 229 24.18 -18.14 13.63
CA ASP A 229 25.50 -18.09 13.03
C ASP A 229 25.50 -17.11 11.85
N LEU A 230 26.52 -16.27 11.72
CA LEU A 230 26.59 -15.22 10.68
C LEU A 230 26.55 -15.77 9.25
N ASP A 231 26.98 -17.02 9.05
CA ASP A 231 26.95 -17.73 7.76
C ASP A 231 25.61 -18.44 7.48
N LYS A 232 24.67 -18.43 8.44
CA LYS A 232 23.38 -19.13 8.36
C LYS A 232 22.18 -18.20 8.55
N ILE A 233 22.35 -16.90 8.38
CA ILE A 233 21.25 -15.95 8.48
C ILE A 233 20.13 -16.32 7.49
N PRO A 234 18.89 -16.56 7.96
CA PRO A 234 17.80 -17.10 7.13
C PRO A 234 17.09 -15.99 6.34
N TYR A 235 17.77 -15.38 5.38
CA TYR A 235 17.28 -14.24 4.59
C TYR A 235 15.95 -14.50 3.90
N GLU A 236 15.63 -15.74 3.56
CA GLU A 236 14.35 -16.13 2.95
C GLU A 236 13.14 -15.98 3.89
N GLN A 237 13.37 -15.84 5.21
CA GLN A 237 12.36 -15.60 6.23
C GLN A 237 12.37 -14.15 6.73
N MET A 238 13.19 -13.30 6.13
CA MET A 238 13.35 -11.88 6.48
C MET A 238 12.69 -10.99 5.42
N TRP A 239 12.94 -9.68 5.46
CA TRP A 239 12.48 -8.77 4.42
C TRP A 239 13.35 -8.89 3.16
N GLU A 240 12.77 -8.63 1.99
CA GLU A 240 13.49 -8.78 0.70
C GLU A 240 14.70 -7.84 0.54
N ASP A 241 14.78 -6.77 1.31
CA ASP A 241 15.92 -5.85 1.33
C ASP A 241 17.08 -6.33 2.23
N ASP A 242 16.82 -7.13 3.24
CA ASP A 242 17.79 -7.57 4.24
C ASP A 242 19.04 -8.23 3.62
N PRO A 243 18.95 -9.13 2.63
CA PRO A 243 20.12 -9.73 1.98
C PRO A 243 20.97 -8.73 1.20
N LEU A 244 20.47 -7.54 0.89
CA LEU A 244 21.21 -6.53 0.14
C LEU A 244 22.13 -5.70 1.04
N TRP A 245 21.71 -5.41 2.27
CA TRP A 245 22.43 -4.48 3.14
C TRP A 245 23.04 -5.14 4.38
N ILE A 246 22.42 -6.15 4.99
CA ILE A 246 22.92 -6.81 6.20
C ILE A 246 24.33 -7.39 6.03
N PRO A 247 24.63 -8.17 4.97
CA PRO A 247 25.97 -8.73 4.79
C PRO A 247 27.07 -7.68 4.64
N ARG A 248 26.72 -6.51 4.10
CA ARG A 248 27.65 -5.40 3.93
C ARG A 248 27.85 -4.64 5.24
N ALA A 249 26.77 -4.42 5.98
CA ALA A 249 26.80 -3.76 7.27
C ALA A 249 27.57 -4.57 8.33
N LEU A 250 27.40 -5.91 8.32
CA LEU A 250 28.18 -6.82 9.18
C LEU A 250 29.70 -6.79 8.88
N LYS A 251 30.08 -6.47 7.64
CA LYS A 251 31.50 -6.23 7.27
C LYS A 251 32.00 -4.83 7.64
N GLY A 252 31.18 -4.02 8.33
CA GLY A 252 31.54 -2.68 8.79
C GLY A 252 31.29 -1.56 7.77
N GLU A 253 30.58 -1.82 6.67
CA GLU A 253 30.25 -0.74 5.75
C GLU A 253 29.17 0.17 6.35
N LYS A 254 29.35 1.50 6.21
CA LYS A 254 28.31 2.47 6.48
C LYS A 254 27.47 2.64 5.22
N LEU A 255 26.15 2.48 5.35
CA LEU A 255 25.23 2.41 4.21
C LEU A 255 24.07 3.40 4.34
N SER A 256 23.56 3.85 3.20
CA SER A 256 22.28 4.54 3.10
C SER A 256 21.47 3.88 1.99
N GLY A 257 20.22 3.51 2.30
CA GLY A 257 19.32 2.83 1.38
C GLY A 257 17.95 3.47 1.32
N VAL A 258 17.32 3.39 0.15
CA VAL A 258 15.92 3.77 -0.06
C VAL A 258 15.22 2.62 -0.78
N PHE A 259 14.01 2.29 -0.33
CA PHE A 259 13.28 1.10 -0.75
C PHE A 259 11.80 1.41 -0.93
N ILE A 260 11.20 0.85 -1.98
CA ILE A 260 9.76 0.90 -2.22
C ILE A 260 9.20 -0.50 -2.11
N PHE A 261 8.15 -0.66 -1.31
CA PHE A 261 7.47 -1.92 -1.08
C PHE A 261 5.99 -1.86 -1.45
N ASP A 262 5.48 -2.97 -1.98
CA ASP A 262 4.07 -3.27 -2.09
C ASP A 262 3.77 -4.44 -1.17
N GLU A 263 3.15 -4.17 -0.03
CA GLU A 263 3.07 -5.12 1.09
C GLU A 263 4.48 -5.64 1.46
N ASP A 264 4.76 -6.92 1.28
CA ASP A 264 6.04 -7.57 1.58
C ASP A 264 7.00 -7.65 0.37
N THR A 265 6.56 -7.22 -0.80
CA THR A 265 7.35 -7.31 -2.05
C THR A 265 8.10 -6.03 -2.32
N MET A 266 9.41 -6.12 -2.52
CA MET A 266 10.25 -4.98 -2.87
C MET A 266 10.13 -4.65 -4.36
N LEU A 267 9.60 -3.46 -4.68
CA LEU A 267 9.42 -3.00 -6.06
C LEU A 267 10.67 -2.33 -6.63
N SER A 268 11.37 -1.58 -5.81
CA SER A 268 12.53 -0.78 -6.24
C SER A 268 13.42 -0.44 -5.06
N HIS A 269 14.71 -0.32 -5.30
CA HIS A 269 15.65 0.10 -4.27
C HIS A 269 16.84 0.86 -4.83
N ARG A 270 17.52 1.59 -3.95
CA ARG A 270 18.83 2.21 -4.20
C ARG A 270 19.64 2.16 -2.91
N LEU A 271 20.75 1.45 -2.92
CA LEU A 271 21.67 1.29 -1.78
C LEU A 271 23.03 1.89 -2.11
N LYS A 272 23.53 2.76 -1.23
CA LYS A 272 24.81 3.47 -1.40
C LYS A 272 25.69 3.26 -0.18
N LYS A 273 27.01 3.25 -0.39
CA LYS A 273 27.98 3.40 0.70
C LYS A 273 27.99 4.86 1.17
N ARG A 274 27.92 5.05 2.49
CA ARG A 274 28.05 6.34 3.13
C ARG A 274 29.53 6.58 3.43
N TYR A 275 30.07 7.66 2.90
CA TYR A 275 31.39 8.12 3.26
C TYR A 275 31.22 9.11 4.42
N THR A 276 31.87 8.85 5.52
CA THR A 276 31.95 9.77 6.67
C THR A 276 32.69 11.01 6.32
#